data_e4eb09813100b4b2516b6ef2ada6582d
#
_entry.id   e4eb09813100b4b2516b6ef2ada6582d
#
_cell.length_a   1.000
_cell.length_b   1.000
_cell.length_c   1.000
_cell.angle_alpha   90.00
_cell.angle_beta   90.00
_cell.angle_gamma   90.00
#
_symmetry.space_group_name_H-M   'P 1'
#
loop_
_entity.id
_entity.type
_entity.pdbx_description
1 polymer ?
#
loop_
_entity_poly.entity_id
_entity_poly.type
_entity_poly.pdbx_seq_one_letter_code
_entity_poly.pdbx_strand_id
1 'polypeptide(L)'
;MKCIIIDDEPLAIDVIESYINQIGGLEIVAKCTNPLEAITLLNKHKVDLIFLDIEMPNLTGIDLVKALDNIPQFIFTTAYPQYALDGFNLNATDYLVKPIPFHRFLKAISRAKEKYELEKNNVSNVFPAGIQQINAFDDFIFVKSEYEKIKINMDTIKYIQGLKDYIRIYSTATNKAILTLSSFKDIMDKLPSSQFIRIHRSYVVNIGFIDALQKTKVVIDKIRIPIGETYKEDVMKRLGV
;
A
#
# COMPACT_ATOMS: atom_id res chain seq x y z
N MET A 1 -20.83 -6.29 5.30
CA MET A 1 -20.51 -5.18 4.40
C MET A 1 -21.25 -5.37 3.08
N LYS A 2 -21.88 -4.32 2.57
CA LYS A 2 -22.56 -4.32 1.26
C LYS A 2 -21.56 -3.89 0.19
N CYS A 3 -21.48 -4.67 -0.91
CA CYS A 3 -20.54 -4.35 -1.98
C CYS A 3 -21.20 -4.31 -3.35
N ILE A 4 -20.58 -3.58 -4.27
CA ILE A 4 -20.89 -3.51 -5.69
C ILE A 4 -19.68 -3.93 -6.50
N ILE A 5 -19.88 -4.61 -7.63
CA ILE A 5 -18.83 -4.97 -8.58
C ILE A 5 -19.08 -4.22 -9.88
N ILE A 6 -18.07 -3.47 -10.33
CA ILE A 6 -18.12 -2.62 -11.53
C ILE A 6 -16.95 -3.01 -12.41
N ASP A 7 -17.24 -3.68 -13.53
CA ASP A 7 -16.23 -4.20 -14.46
C ASP A 7 -16.92 -4.44 -15.80
N ASP A 8 -16.39 -3.92 -16.90
CA ASP A 8 -17.00 -4.09 -18.24
C ASP A 8 -16.92 -5.53 -18.76
N GLU A 9 -16.06 -6.34 -18.15
CA GLU A 9 -15.92 -7.76 -18.46
C GLU A 9 -16.81 -8.63 -17.53
N PRO A 10 -17.91 -9.25 -18.02
CA PRO A 10 -18.78 -10.10 -17.18
C PRO A 10 -18.04 -11.25 -16.49
N LEU A 11 -17.04 -11.85 -17.15
CA LEU A 11 -16.24 -12.92 -16.57
C LEU A 11 -15.40 -12.47 -15.36
N ALA A 12 -14.92 -11.22 -15.35
CA ALA A 12 -14.22 -10.67 -14.20
C ALA A 12 -15.16 -10.47 -13.01
N ILE A 13 -16.40 -10.02 -13.28
CA ILE A 13 -17.47 -9.96 -12.26
C ILE A 13 -17.73 -11.33 -11.65
N ASP A 14 -17.87 -12.37 -12.48
CA ASP A 14 -18.14 -13.75 -12.03
C ASP A 14 -17.02 -14.31 -11.15
N VAL A 15 -15.76 -14.00 -11.46
CA VAL A 15 -14.60 -14.38 -10.63
C VAL A 15 -14.69 -13.74 -9.24
N ILE A 16 -14.93 -12.43 -9.17
CA ILE A 16 -15.04 -11.70 -7.89
C ILE A 16 -16.25 -12.22 -7.10
N GLU A 17 -17.40 -12.41 -7.73
CA GLU A 17 -18.59 -12.99 -7.11
C GLU A 17 -18.34 -14.39 -6.55
N SER A 18 -17.67 -15.25 -7.32
CA SER A 18 -17.27 -16.59 -6.85
C SER A 18 -16.42 -16.54 -5.59
N TYR A 19 -15.44 -15.62 -5.55
CA TYR A 19 -14.58 -15.43 -4.39
C TYR A 19 -15.35 -14.90 -3.18
N ILE A 20 -16.24 -13.92 -3.38
CA ILE A 20 -17.12 -13.40 -2.31
C ILE A 20 -17.98 -14.51 -1.71
N ASN A 21 -18.57 -15.35 -2.56
CA ASN A 21 -19.41 -16.46 -2.12
C ASN A 21 -18.62 -17.52 -1.33
N GLN A 22 -17.34 -17.74 -1.67
CA GLN A 22 -16.46 -18.67 -0.94
C GLN A 22 -16.11 -18.18 0.46
N ILE A 23 -15.86 -16.87 0.62
CA ILE A 23 -15.39 -16.33 1.91
C ILE A 23 -16.54 -15.92 2.84
N GLY A 24 -17.70 -15.58 2.31
CA GLY A 24 -18.84 -15.05 3.06
C GLY A 24 -18.61 -13.69 3.70
N GLY A 25 -19.65 -13.12 4.30
CA GLY A 25 -19.59 -11.87 5.05
C GLY A 25 -19.58 -10.59 4.20
N LEU A 26 -19.73 -10.70 2.88
CA LEU A 26 -20.01 -9.62 1.94
C LEU A 26 -21.36 -9.89 1.26
N GLU A 27 -22.18 -8.85 1.09
CA GLU A 27 -23.46 -8.89 0.39
C GLU A 27 -23.31 -8.10 -0.92
N ILE A 28 -23.42 -8.76 -2.06
CA ILE A 28 -23.38 -8.10 -3.38
C ILE A 28 -24.76 -7.47 -3.61
N VAL A 29 -24.84 -6.14 -3.58
CA VAL A 29 -26.09 -5.39 -3.78
C VAL A 29 -26.33 -5.04 -5.24
N ALA A 30 -25.28 -4.97 -6.06
CA ALA A 30 -25.39 -4.78 -7.50
C ALA A 30 -24.12 -5.26 -8.23
N LYS A 31 -24.29 -5.58 -9.50
CA LYS A 31 -23.22 -5.86 -10.48
C LYS A 31 -23.45 -4.96 -11.68
N CYS A 32 -22.42 -4.35 -12.22
CA CYS A 32 -22.56 -3.36 -13.28
C CYS A 32 -21.43 -3.49 -14.31
N THR A 33 -21.78 -3.54 -15.57
CA THR A 33 -20.82 -3.55 -16.69
C THR A 33 -20.65 -2.19 -17.37
N ASN A 34 -21.41 -1.18 -16.90
CA ASN A 34 -21.37 0.16 -17.46
C ASN A 34 -21.03 1.19 -16.35
N PRO A 35 -19.88 1.89 -16.44
CA PRO A 35 -19.47 2.84 -15.40
C PRO A 35 -20.45 4.02 -15.22
N LEU A 36 -21.20 4.40 -16.24
CA LEU A 36 -22.22 5.47 -16.11
C LEU A 36 -23.43 5.01 -15.31
N GLU A 37 -23.85 3.75 -15.45
CA GLU A 37 -24.91 3.16 -14.66
C GLU A 37 -24.48 2.99 -13.18
N ALA A 38 -23.20 2.76 -12.95
CA ALA A 38 -22.64 2.60 -11.60
C ALA A 38 -22.93 3.82 -10.71
N ILE A 39 -22.89 5.05 -11.25
CA ILE A 39 -23.21 6.28 -10.51
C ILE A 39 -24.65 6.22 -9.98
N THR A 40 -25.59 5.78 -10.80
CA THR A 40 -26.98 5.63 -10.40
C THR A 40 -27.17 4.57 -9.33
N LEU A 41 -26.48 3.44 -9.46
CA LEU A 41 -26.52 2.33 -8.50
C LEU A 41 -25.90 2.73 -7.16
N LEU A 42 -24.79 3.46 -7.15
CA LEU A 42 -24.16 3.98 -5.94
C LEU A 42 -25.07 4.95 -5.18
N ASN A 43 -25.84 5.77 -5.88
CA ASN A 43 -26.82 6.66 -5.25
C ASN A 43 -28.06 5.93 -4.72
N LYS A 44 -28.43 4.81 -5.36
CA LYS A 44 -29.64 4.04 -4.99
C LYS A 44 -29.41 3.09 -3.82
N HIS A 45 -28.19 2.56 -3.68
CA HIS A 45 -27.85 1.55 -2.68
C HIS A 45 -26.86 2.12 -1.66
N LYS A 46 -27.02 1.72 -0.39
CA LYS A 46 -25.97 1.93 0.59
C LYS A 46 -24.87 0.92 0.32
N VAL A 47 -23.73 1.39 -0.16
CA VAL A 47 -22.56 0.59 -0.50
C VAL A 47 -21.45 0.89 0.49
N ASP A 48 -20.80 -0.14 1.01
CA ASP A 48 -19.66 -0.03 1.92
C ASP A 48 -18.33 -0.26 1.18
N LEU A 49 -18.34 -1.08 0.10
CA LEU A 49 -17.15 -1.46 -0.67
C LEU A 49 -17.46 -1.56 -2.16
N ILE A 50 -16.57 -1.02 -3.00
CA ILE A 50 -16.63 -1.13 -4.45
C ILE A 50 -15.45 -1.97 -4.94
N PHE A 51 -15.70 -3.00 -5.76
CA PHE A 51 -14.71 -3.55 -6.66
C PHE A 51 -14.85 -2.83 -8.00
N LEU A 52 -13.77 -2.19 -8.45
CA LEU A 52 -13.84 -1.24 -9.57
C LEU A 52 -12.72 -1.54 -10.57
N ASP A 53 -13.11 -1.93 -11.78
CA ASP A 53 -12.14 -1.99 -12.87
C ASP A 53 -11.67 -0.60 -13.24
N ILE A 54 -10.39 -0.52 -13.63
CA ILE A 54 -9.79 0.77 -14.04
C ILE A 54 -10.08 1.07 -15.49
N GLU A 55 -9.89 0.12 -16.38
CA GLU A 55 -10.05 0.35 -17.83
C GLU A 55 -11.42 -0.10 -18.31
N MET A 56 -12.36 0.83 -18.30
CA MET A 56 -13.70 0.61 -18.83
C MET A 56 -13.99 1.59 -20.00
N PRO A 57 -14.82 1.22 -20.96
CA PRO A 57 -15.24 2.12 -22.04
C PRO A 57 -15.96 3.36 -21.51
N ASN A 58 -15.73 4.50 -22.16
CA ASN A 58 -16.34 5.82 -21.91
C ASN A 58 -15.92 6.51 -20.62
N LEU A 59 -15.68 5.80 -19.51
CA LEU A 59 -15.29 6.39 -18.24
C LEU A 59 -14.39 5.39 -17.50
N THR A 60 -13.16 5.80 -17.21
CA THR A 60 -12.25 4.95 -16.44
C THR A 60 -12.68 4.87 -14.97
N GLY A 61 -12.32 3.78 -14.27
CA GLY A 61 -12.56 3.66 -12.83
C GLY A 61 -11.88 4.78 -12.03
N ILE A 62 -10.73 5.26 -12.49
CA ILE A 62 -10.03 6.42 -11.92
C ILE A 62 -10.86 7.69 -12.05
N ASP A 63 -11.43 7.94 -13.22
CA ASP A 63 -12.25 9.13 -13.46
C ASP A 63 -13.59 9.05 -12.73
N LEU A 64 -14.16 7.85 -12.61
CA LEU A 64 -15.35 7.62 -11.79
C LEU A 64 -15.09 7.99 -10.32
N VAL A 65 -13.96 7.56 -9.74
CA VAL A 65 -13.58 7.91 -8.36
C VAL A 65 -13.41 9.42 -8.19
N LYS A 66 -12.77 10.10 -9.15
CA LYS A 66 -12.58 11.57 -9.12
C LYS A 66 -13.85 12.36 -9.27
N ALA A 67 -14.87 11.80 -9.93
CA ALA A 67 -16.14 12.45 -10.18
C ALA A 67 -17.13 12.36 -9.00
N LEU A 68 -16.83 11.54 -7.99
CA LEU A 68 -17.69 11.32 -6.82
C LEU A 68 -17.16 12.08 -5.60
N ASP A 69 -17.96 12.96 -5.01
CA ASP A 69 -17.60 13.70 -3.79
C ASP A 69 -17.50 12.81 -2.55
N ASN A 70 -18.35 11.79 -2.46
CA ASN A 70 -18.38 10.83 -1.37
C ASN A 70 -18.37 9.41 -1.92
N ILE A 71 -17.17 8.84 -2.03
CA ILE A 71 -17.02 7.48 -2.49
C ILE A 71 -16.90 6.51 -1.30
N PRO A 72 -17.59 5.35 -1.31
CA PRO A 72 -17.34 4.26 -0.37
C PRO A 72 -15.90 3.75 -0.48
N GLN A 73 -15.48 2.88 0.43
CA GLN A 73 -14.21 2.18 0.25
C GLN A 73 -14.20 1.46 -1.11
N PHE A 74 -13.05 1.46 -1.78
CA PHE A 74 -12.94 0.78 -3.07
C PHE A 74 -11.62 0.03 -3.22
N ILE A 75 -11.69 -1.05 -3.96
CA ILE A 75 -10.56 -1.88 -4.38
C ILE A 75 -10.53 -1.84 -5.90
N PHE A 76 -9.44 -1.36 -6.47
CA PHE A 76 -9.25 -1.41 -7.90
C PHE A 76 -8.95 -2.83 -8.38
N THR A 77 -9.50 -3.18 -9.55
CA THR A 77 -9.13 -4.37 -10.31
C THR A 77 -8.64 -3.93 -11.70
N THR A 78 -7.66 -4.60 -12.28
CA THR A 78 -7.14 -4.22 -13.60
C THR A 78 -6.22 -5.28 -14.19
N ALA A 79 -6.11 -5.32 -15.51
CA ALA A 79 -5.09 -6.11 -16.22
C ALA A 79 -3.70 -5.41 -16.20
N TYR A 80 -3.62 -4.14 -15.82
CA TYR A 80 -2.44 -3.30 -16.02
C TYR A 80 -1.80 -2.87 -14.70
N PRO A 81 -0.64 -3.43 -14.31
CA PRO A 81 0.06 -3.12 -13.06
C PRO A 81 0.49 -1.66 -12.90
N GLN A 82 0.64 -0.91 -13.99
CA GLN A 82 1.10 0.49 -13.96
C GLN A 82 0.13 1.45 -13.26
N TYR A 83 -1.16 1.16 -13.21
CA TYR A 83 -2.16 2.00 -12.55
C TYR A 83 -2.15 1.91 -11.00
N ALA A 84 -1.29 1.06 -10.43
CA ALA A 84 -1.17 0.95 -8.97
C ALA A 84 -0.81 2.29 -8.30
N LEU A 85 -0.06 3.17 -8.99
CA LEU A 85 0.30 4.51 -8.51
C LEU A 85 -0.89 5.47 -8.47
N ASP A 86 -1.79 5.37 -9.45
CA ASP A 86 -2.99 6.21 -9.51
C ASP A 86 -3.99 5.80 -8.42
N GLY A 87 -4.11 4.48 -8.19
CA GLY A 87 -4.90 3.94 -7.08
C GLY A 87 -4.43 4.44 -5.71
N PHE A 88 -3.12 4.55 -5.52
CA PHE A 88 -2.51 5.09 -4.32
C PHE A 88 -2.90 6.56 -4.07
N ASN A 89 -2.78 7.42 -5.07
CA ASN A 89 -3.13 8.84 -4.97
C ASN A 89 -4.62 9.07 -4.66
N LEU A 90 -5.47 8.09 -4.93
CA LEU A 90 -6.93 8.14 -4.73
C LEU A 90 -7.41 7.47 -3.43
N ASN A 91 -6.49 7.04 -2.55
CA ASN A 91 -6.82 6.35 -1.29
C ASN A 91 -7.62 5.06 -1.48
N ALA A 92 -7.36 4.31 -2.54
CA ALA A 92 -7.93 2.96 -2.73
C ALA A 92 -7.59 2.07 -1.52
N THR A 93 -8.52 1.26 -1.09
CA THR A 93 -8.29 0.30 0.02
C THR A 93 -7.32 -0.79 -0.39
N ASP A 94 -7.35 -1.23 -1.63
CA ASP A 94 -6.37 -2.14 -2.21
C ASP A 94 -6.42 -2.10 -3.75
N TYR A 95 -5.53 -2.88 -4.37
CA TYR A 95 -5.32 -2.96 -5.81
C TYR A 95 -5.07 -4.41 -6.23
N LEU A 96 -5.87 -4.94 -7.13
CA LEU A 96 -5.84 -6.33 -7.58
C LEU A 96 -5.52 -6.41 -9.07
N VAL A 97 -4.42 -7.06 -9.41
CA VAL A 97 -4.04 -7.29 -10.82
C VAL A 97 -4.67 -8.58 -11.32
N LYS A 98 -5.38 -8.50 -12.45
CA LYS A 98 -5.95 -9.65 -13.15
C LYS A 98 -4.83 -10.47 -13.85
N PRO A 99 -4.85 -11.81 -13.82
CA PRO A 99 -5.79 -12.66 -13.11
C PRO A 99 -5.60 -12.58 -11.60
N ILE A 100 -6.69 -12.39 -10.84
CA ILE A 100 -6.66 -12.15 -9.40
C ILE A 100 -6.44 -13.49 -8.66
N PRO A 101 -5.30 -13.70 -7.97
CA PRO A 101 -5.12 -14.89 -7.15
C PRO A 101 -6.02 -14.83 -5.91
N PHE A 102 -6.65 -15.94 -5.54
CA PHE A 102 -7.59 -16.00 -4.41
C PHE A 102 -6.97 -15.51 -3.09
N HIS A 103 -5.71 -15.90 -2.79
CA HIS A 103 -5.01 -15.43 -1.57
C HIS A 103 -4.81 -13.91 -1.54
N ARG A 104 -4.65 -13.27 -2.72
CA ARG A 104 -4.50 -11.83 -2.84
C ARG A 104 -5.84 -11.12 -2.63
N PHE A 105 -6.93 -11.72 -3.13
CA PHE A 105 -8.29 -11.27 -2.88
C PHE A 105 -8.62 -11.31 -1.38
N LEU A 106 -8.28 -12.42 -0.68
CA LEU A 106 -8.46 -12.54 0.77
C LEU A 106 -7.78 -11.40 1.55
N LYS A 107 -6.54 -11.06 1.20
CA LYS A 107 -5.82 -9.93 1.82
C LYS A 107 -6.55 -8.60 1.62
N ALA A 108 -7.03 -8.33 0.41
CA ALA A 108 -7.76 -7.11 0.10
C ALA A 108 -9.05 -6.99 0.92
N ILE A 109 -9.78 -8.10 1.07
CA ILE A 109 -11.00 -8.14 1.89
C ILE A 109 -10.70 -7.96 3.38
N SER A 110 -9.62 -8.55 3.88
CA SER A 110 -9.22 -8.35 5.28
C SER A 110 -8.94 -6.88 5.58
N ARG A 111 -8.23 -6.19 4.70
CA ARG A 111 -7.97 -4.74 4.80
C ARG A 111 -9.26 -3.92 4.76
N ALA A 112 -10.17 -4.25 3.83
CA ALA A 112 -11.44 -3.54 3.72
C ALA A 112 -12.30 -3.71 4.99
N LYS A 113 -12.33 -4.91 5.57
CA LYS A 113 -13.06 -5.18 6.81
C LYS A 113 -12.45 -4.41 7.99
N GLU A 114 -11.14 -4.42 8.14
CA GLU A 114 -10.42 -3.69 9.20
C GLU A 114 -10.72 -2.19 9.13
N LYS A 115 -10.61 -1.59 7.96
CA LYS A 115 -10.91 -0.17 7.75
C LYS A 115 -12.38 0.15 8.07
N TYR A 116 -13.31 -0.70 7.64
CA TYR A 116 -14.73 -0.56 7.90
C TYR A 116 -15.08 -0.60 9.41
N GLU A 117 -14.47 -1.51 10.17
CA GLU A 117 -14.66 -1.59 11.62
C GLU A 117 -14.07 -0.37 12.36
N LEU A 118 -12.91 0.13 11.93
CA LEU A 118 -12.31 1.35 12.47
C LEU A 118 -13.21 2.57 12.23
N GLU A 119 -13.79 2.72 11.05
CA GLU A 119 -14.71 3.82 10.72
C GLU A 119 -16.00 3.76 11.54
N LYS A 120 -16.56 2.57 11.77
CA LYS A 120 -17.75 2.38 12.60
C LYS A 120 -17.51 2.70 14.09
N ASN A 121 -16.37 2.31 14.62
CA ASN A 121 -16.03 2.52 16.02
C ASN A 121 -15.68 3.98 16.33
N ASN A 122 -15.25 4.77 15.35
CA ASN A 122 -14.99 6.21 15.52
C ASN A 122 -16.25 7.09 15.64
N VAL A 123 -17.43 6.56 15.35
CA VAL A 123 -18.70 7.29 15.56
C VAL A 123 -19.12 7.35 17.05
N SER A 124 -18.48 6.58 17.94
CA SER A 124 -18.89 6.46 19.35
C SER A 124 -17.91 7.04 20.38
N ASN A 125 -16.76 7.56 19.98
CA ASN A 125 -15.81 8.13 20.94
C ASN A 125 -15.11 9.37 20.39
N VAL A 126 -15.44 10.52 20.98
CA VAL A 126 -14.63 11.74 20.91
C VAL A 126 -13.34 11.46 21.66
N PHE A 127 -12.25 11.14 20.95
CA PHE A 127 -10.90 11.10 21.52
C PHE A 127 -10.11 12.34 21.14
N PRO A 128 -9.27 12.87 22.06
CA PRO A 128 -8.53 14.10 21.81
C PRO A 128 -7.50 13.91 20.68
N ALA A 129 -7.35 14.95 19.88
CA ALA A 129 -6.37 15.05 18.81
C ALA A 129 -4.96 14.65 19.30
N GLY A 130 -4.41 13.58 18.74
CA GLY A 130 -3.04 13.17 19.06
C GLY A 130 -2.62 11.76 18.70
N ILE A 131 -3.44 10.97 18.01
CA ILE A 131 -2.97 9.68 17.49
C ILE A 131 -2.76 9.82 15.98
N GLN A 132 -1.48 9.87 15.61
CA GLN A 132 -1.04 9.76 14.22
C GLN A 132 -1.71 8.54 13.58
N GLN A 133 -2.33 8.77 12.42
CA GLN A 133 -2.82 7.71 11.54
C GLN A 133 -1.71 6.68 11.36
N ILE A 134 -1.92 5.49 11.92
CA ILE A 134 -1.14 4.32 11.54
C ILE A 134 -1.60 4.01 10.11
N ASN A 135 -0.85 4.54 9.17
CA ASN A 135 -1.00 4.19 7.75
C ASN A 135 -0.66 2.70 7.62
N ALA A 136 -1.67 1.85 7.69
CA ALA A 136 -1.58 0.43 7.31
C ALA A 136 -1.51 0.32 5.77
N PHE A 137 -0.59 1.11 5.16
CA PHE A 137 -0.35 1.11 3.73
C PHE A 137 1.05 0.60 3.45
N ASP A 138 1.07 -0.39 2.59
CA ASP A 138 2.19 -0.92 1.83
C ASP A 138 3.21 -1.77 2.58
N ASP A 139 2.98 -3.09 2.55
CA ASP A 139 4.06 -4.06 2.75
C ASP A 139 5.12 -3.99 1.62
N PHE A 140 4.97 -3.09 0.63
CA PHE A 140 5.89 -3.01 -0.51
C PHE A 140 6.02 -1.59 -1.09
N ILE A 141 7.16 -1.35 -1.75
CA ILE A 141 7.41 -0.16 -2.56
C ILE A 141 7.74 -0.57 -4.00
N PHE A 142 7.41 0.31 -4.96
CA PHE A 142 7.94 0.20 -6.32
C PHE A 142 9.12 1.14 -6.50
N VAL A 143 10.22 0.60 -7.00
CA VAL A 143 11.40 1.38 -7.39
C VAL A 143 11.71 1.14 -8.87
N LYS A 144 12.13 2.21 -9.56
CA LYS A 144 12.57 2.11 -10.95
C LYS A 144 14.01 1.62 -10.98
N SER A 145 14.27 0.47 -11.58
CA SER A 145 15.60 -0.08 -11.80
C SER A 145 15.80 -0.33 -13.28
N GLU A 146 16.77 0.36 -13.88
CA GLU A 146 17.03 0.30 -15.32
C GLU A 146 15.78 0.59 -16.16
N TYR A 147 15.18 -0.42 -16.80
CA TYR A 147 14.02 -0.29 -17.69
C TYR A 147 12.71 -0.79 -17.08
N GLU A 148 12.73 -1.26 -15.84
CA GLU A 148 11.54 -1.86 -15.18
C GLU A 148 11.27 -1.28 -13.78
N LYS A 149 10.04 -1.45 -13.31
CA LYS A 149 9.64 -1.14 -11.92
C LYS A 149 9.68 -2.41 -11.11
N ILE A 150 10.55 -2.46 -10.12
CA ILE A 150 10.70 -3.61 -9.21
C ILE A 150 9.83 -3.37 -7.98
N LYS A 151 8.97 -4.34 -7.68
CA LYS A 151 8.21 -4.39 -6.44
C LYS A 151 9.09 -4.98 -5.34
N ILE A 152 9.23 -4.26 -4.22
CA ILE A 152 10.02 -4.69 -3.06
C ILE A 152 9.11 -4.69 -1.84
N ASN A 153 8.97 -5.83 -1.18
CA ASN A 153 8.28 -5.91 0.10
C ASN A 153 9.13 -5.22 1.18
N MET A 154 8.53 -4.27 1.91
CA MET A 154 9.24 -3.45 2.90
C MET A 154 9.78 -4.29 4.06
N ASP A 155 9.06 -5.32 4.48
CA ASP A 155 9.51 -6.24 5.52
C ASP A 155 10.78 -7.02 5.13
N THR A 156 11.09 -7.07 3.83
CA THR A 156 12.32 -7.69 3.35
C THR A 156 13.50 -6.74 3.29
N ILE A 157 13.27 -5.42 3.33
CA ILE A 157 14.33 -4.41 3.24
C ILE A 157 15.11 -4.35 4.55
N LYS A 158 16.40 -4.61 4.48
CA LYS A 158 17.32 -4.54 5.62
C LYS A 158 17.84 -3.12 5.83
N TYR A 159 18.41 -2.55 4.79
CA TYR A 159 18.92 -1.17 4.79
C TYR A 159 19.04 -0.61 3.37
N ILE A 160 19.14 0.70 3.27
CA ILE A 160 19.28 1.45 2.03
C ILE A 160 20.54 2.31 2.11
N GLN A 161 21.35 2.26 1.05
CA GLN A 161 22.58 3.03 0.92
C GLN A 161 22.47 4.03 -0.24
N GLY A 162 22.79 5.29 0.03
CA GLY A 162 22.92 6.32 -1.00
C GLY A 162 24.28 6.26 -1.73
N LEU A 163 24.20 6.40 -3.05
CA LEU A 163 25.36 6.41 -3.94
C LEU A 163 25.19 7.53 -4.98
N LYS A 164 25.57 8.75 -4.64
CA LYS A 164 25.34 9.96 -5.46
C LYS A 164 23.85 10.10 -5.81
N ASP A 165 23.50 10.00 -7.09
CA ASP A 165 22.15 10.13 -7.62
C ASP A 165 21.32 8.83 -7.54
N TYR A 166 21.93 7.74 -7.08
CA TYR A 166 21.33 6.43 -6.94
C TYR A 166 21.22 6.01 -5.49
N ILE A 167 20.28 5.15 -5.20
CA ILE A 167 20.20 4.40 -3.94
C ILE A 167 20.30 2.91 -4.22
N ARG A 168 20.92 2.18 -3.30
CA ARG A 168 21.00 0.72 -3.27
C ARG A 168 20.11 0.21 -2.15
N ILE A 169 19.17 -0.66 -2.49
CA ILE A 169 18.27 -1.30 -1.53
C ILE A 169 18.75 -2.74 -1.31
N TYR A 170 19.07 -3.06 -0.07
CA TYR A 170 19.47 -4.39 0.36
C TYR A 170 18.29 -5.09 1.01
N SER A 171 17.92 -6.27 0.50
CA SER A 171 16.74 -7.03 0.88
C SER A 171 17.10 -8.48 1.19
N THR A 172 16.25 -9.14 1.99
CA THR A 172 16.34 -10.61 2.20
C THR A 172 15.85 -11.39 0.98
N ALA A 173 15.02 -10.77 0.13
CA ALA A 173 14.43 -11.41 -1.04
C ALA A 173 15.43 -11.62 -2.19
N THR A 174 16.55 -10.88 -2.20
CA THR A 174 17.55 -10.94 -3.27
C THR A 174 18.96 -10.89 -2.71
N ASN A 175 19.88 -11.65 -3.34
CA ASN A 175 21.30 -11.61 -2.96
C ASN A 175 22.04 -10.39 -3.54
N LYS A 176 21.45 -9.70 -4.51
CA LYS A 176 22.01 -8.49 -5.12
C LYS A 176 21.23 -7.27 -4.68
N ALA A 177 21.94 -6.18 -4.40
CA ALA A 177 21.28 -4.91 -4.12
C ALA A 177 20.53 -4.40 -5.36
N ILE A 178 19.31 -3.89 -5.13
CA ILE A 178 18.51 -3.25 -6.17
C ILE A 178 18.96 -1.81 -6.27
N LEU A 179 19.39 -1.39 -7.47
CA LEU A 179 19.82 -0.03 -7.76
C LEU A 179 18.67 0.75 -8.37
N THR A 180 18.38 1.95 -7.83
CA THR A 180 17.34 2.83 -8.35
C THR A 180 17.79 4.29 -8.34
N LEU A 181 17.36 5.04 -9.37
CA LEU A 181 17.53 6.48 -9.45
C LEU A 181 16.44 7.13 -8.56
N SER A 182 16.82 7.52 -7.36
CA SER A 182 15.90 8.15 -6.39
C SER A 182 16.70 8.87 -5.31
N SER A 183 16.08 9.83 -4.65
CA SER A 183 16.66 10.51 -3.48
C SER A 183 16.26 9.85 -2.17
N PHE A 184 17.02 10.12 -1.08
CA PHE A 184 16.62 9.67 0.26
C PHE A 184 15.29 10.27 0.70
N LYS A 185 14.97 11.49 0.27
CA LYS A 185 13.69 12.11 0.58
C LYS A 185 12.54 11.30 -0.03
N ASP A 186 12.62 11.06 -1.34
CA ASP A 186 11.57 10.33 -2.07
C ASP A 186 11.36 8.90 -1.56
N ILE A 187 12.43 8.22 -1.10
CA ILE A 187 12.32 6.88 -0.55
C ILE A 187 11.78 6.90 0.89
N MET A 188 12.21 7.87 1.71
CA MET A 188 11.74 7.99 3.09
C MET A 188 10.25 8.35 3.16
N ASP A 189 9.75 9.14 2.21
CA ASP A 189 8.33 9.48 2.11
C ASP A 189 7.45 8.24 1.80
N LYS A 190 8.06 7.16 1.29
CA LYS A 190 7.40 5.87 0.98
C LYS A 190 7.57 4.81 2.06
N LEU A 191 8.48 5.02 3.01
CA LEU A 191 8.80 4.03 4.03
C LEU A 191 8.13 4.39 5.36
N PRO A 192 7.51 3.43 6.06
CA PRO A 192 6.90 3.69 7.36
C PRO A 192 7.97 4.12 8.38
N SER A 193 7.77 5.29 8.95
CA SER A 193 8.68 5.84 9.95
C SER A 193 8.78 4.98 11.22
N SER A 194 7.81 4.11 11.49
CA SER A 194 7.85 3.14 12.59
C SER A 194 8.89 2.04 12.38
N GLN A 195 9.18 1.67 11.13
CA GLN A 195 10.12 0.58 10.79
C GLN A 195 11.48 1.09 10.33
N PHE A 196 11.52 2.26 9.70
CA PHE A 196 12.75 2.77 9.08
C PHE A 196 13.25 4.03 9.77
N ILE A 197 14.57 4.10 9.94
CA ILE A 197 15.25 5.26 10.50
C ILE A 197 16.46 5.64 9.66
N ARG A 198 16.63 6.94 9.41
CA ARG A 198 17.83 7.46 8.79
C ARG A 198 18.92 7.64 9.85
N ILE A 199 20.02 6.92 9.71
CA ILE A 199 21.11 6.92 10.68
C ILE A 199 22.36 7.65 10.19
N HIS A 200 22.42 7.97 8.88
CA HIS A 200 23.56 8.65 8.27
C HIS A 200 23.09 9.41 7.03
N ARG A 201 23.89 10.38 6.55
CA ARG A 201 23.60 11.06 5.28
C ARG A 201 23.43 10.10 4.09
N SER A 202 24.05 8.91 4.17
CA SER A 202 24.03 7.88 3.12
C SER A 202 23.39 6.54 3.56
N TYR A 203 22.73 6.48 4.73
CA TYR A 203 22.14 5.22 5.19
C TYR A 203 20.78 5.43 5.89
N VAL A 204 19.83 4.59 5.48
CA VAL A 204 18.55 4.33 6.14
C VAL A 204 18.53 2.86 6.52
N VAL A 205 18.10 2.50 7.72
CA VAL A 205 18.04 1.12 8.19
C VAL A 205 16.61 0.76 8.63
N ASN A 206 16.26 -0.49 8.45
CA ASN A 206 15.06 -1.06 9.06
C ASN A 206 15.41 -1.51 10.48
N ILE A 207 14.67 -0.97 11.45
CA ILE A 207 14.89 -1.20 12.88
C ILE A 207 14.78 -2.70 13.23
N GLY A 208 13.87 -3.43 12.56
CA GLY A 208 13.67 -4.86 12.76
C GLY A 208 14.85 -5.76 12.38
N PHE A 209 15.82 -5.25 11.60
CA PHE A 209 17.02 -5.99 11.20
C PHE A 209 18.28 -5.58 11.96
N ILE A 210 18.18 -4.75 12.99
CA ILE A 210 19.34 -4.35 13.79
C ILE A 210 19.72 -5.50 14.72
N ASP A 211 20.88 -6.12 14.47
CA ASP A 211 21.42 -7.17 15.34
C ASP A 211 22.07 -6.61 16.59
N ALA A 212 22.76 -5.45 16.45
CA ALA A 212 23.46 -4.82 17.57
C ALA A 212 23.68 -3.31 17.32
N LEU A 213 23.72 -2.56 18.42
CA LEU A 213 24.08 -1.16 18.46
C LEU A 213 25.45 -1.00 19.11
N GLN A 214 26.38 -0.32 18.44
CA GLN A 214 27.69 0.07 18.96
C GLN A 214 27.72 1.59 19.13
N LYS A 215 28.68 2.13 19.86
CA LYS A 215 28.78 3.57 20.19
C LYS A 215 28.60 4.52 19.00
N THR A 216 29.02 4.11 17.79
CA THR A 216 28.98 4.91 16.56
C THR A 216 28.48 4.12 15.33
N LYS A 217 27.98 2.94 15.50
CA LYS A 217 27.60 2.04 14.39
C LYS A 217 26.39 1.19 14.75
N VAL A 218 25.58 0.87 13.73
CA VAL A 218 24.55 -0.14 13.76
C VAL A 218 25.10 -1.40 13.05
N VAL A 219 24.81 -2.58 13.55
CA VAL A 219 25.20 -3.86 12.94
C VAL A 219 23.97 -4.53 12.36
N ILE A 220 24.03 -4.92 11.08
CA ILE A 220 23.00 -5.68 10.36
C ILE A 220 23.73 -6.78 9.55
N ASP A 221 23.41 -8.06 9.74
CA ASP A 221 24.05 -9.19 9.05
C ASP A 221 25.60 -9.11 9.10
N LYS A 222 26.18 -8.78 10.24
CA LYS A 222 27.62 -8.56 10.43
C LYS A 222 28.20 -7.33 9.73
N ILE A 223 27.40 -6.56 8.98
CA ILE A 223 27.79 -5.31 8.35
C ILE A 223 27.69 -4.19 9.36
N ARG A 224 28.74 -3.40 9.51
CA ARG A 224 28.81 -2.27 10.43
C ARG A 224 28.52 -0.97 9.70
N ILE A 225 27.33 -0.42 9.90
CA ILE A 225 26.84 0.81 9.24
C ILE A 225 27.09 2.00 10.19
N PRO A 226 27.79 3.06 9.76
CA PRO A 226 28.11 4.20 10.63
C PRO A 226 26.85 5.04 10.96
N ILE A 227 26.79 5.55 12.18
CA ILE A 227 25.83 6.57 12.62
C ILE A 227 26.50 7.94 12.46
N GLY A 228 25.86 8.84 11.69
CA GLY A 228 26.34 10.21 11.56
C GLY A 228 26.06 11.01 12.84
N GLU A 229 26.97 11.92 13.22
CA GLU A 229 26.84 12.70 14.45
C GLU A 229 25.49 13.46 14.55
N THR A 230 25.01 14.01 13.45
CA THR A 230 23.71 14.72 13.38
C THR A 230 22.47 13.83 13.56
N TYR A 231 22.64 12.52 13.43
CA TYR A 231 21.55 11.54 13.56
C TYR A 231 21.57 10.78 14.89
N LYS A 232 22.67 10.93 15.63
CA LYS A 232 22.95 10.09 16.80
C LYS A 232 21.90 10.21 17.90
N GLU A 233 21.50 11.42 18.22
CA GLU A 233 20.52 11.69 19.26
C GLU A 233 19.15 11.08 18.93
N ASP A 234 18.67 11.28 17.69
CA ASP A 234 17.41 10.72 17.23
C ASP A 234 17.43 9.18 17.18
N VAL A 235 18.56 8.61 16.73
CA VAL A 235 18.77 7.15 16.69
C VAL A 235 18.71 6.56 18.10
N MET A 236 19.44 7.13 19.08
CA MET A 236 19.46 6.64 20.46
C MET A 236 18.06 6.73 21.09
N LYS A 237 17.39 7.86 20.93
CA LYS A 237 16.02 8.06 21.41
C LYS A 237 15.04 7.05 20.85
N ARG A 238 15.10 6.77 19.55
CA ARG A 238 14.19 5.83 18.88
C ARG A 238 14.46 4.37 19.19
N LEU A 239 15.71 4.01 19.47
CA LEU A 239 16.09 2.65 19.85
C LEU A 239 16.00 2.40 21.36
N GLY A 240 15.65 3.43 22.17
CA GLY A 240 15.44 3.31 23.59
C GLY A 240 16.72 3.15 24.41
N VAL A 241 17.85 3.71 23.94
CA VAL A 241 19.19 3.59 24.54
C VAL A 241 19.82 4.95 24.76
#